data_f5806ce7407becb00a49aaf124a36b16
#
_entry.id   f5806ce7407becb00a49aaf124a36b16
#
_cell.length_a   1.000
_cell.length_b   1.000
_cell.length_c   1.000
_cell.angle_alpha   90.00
_cell.angle_beta   90.00
_cell.angle_gamma   90.00
#
_symmetry.space_group_name_H-M   'P 1'
#
loop_
_entity.id
_entity.type
_entity.pdbx_description
1 polymer ?
#
loop_
_entity_poly.entity_id
_entity_poly.type
_entity_poly.pdbx_seq_one_letter_code
_entity_poly.pdbx_strand_id
1 'polypeptide(L)'
;LGTEATPERLEALRIELGLNDPLLVRYGRWLWDALRGDLGTSYRYGQSVSSLIAQRLGPTLTLTALAFALIAAVSIPLGVLSAKYAGGRLDRALTVINQVVMAVPPFFTGILFTYLFGLVLHLFIAGAFPAGGVGHYIGYLFFPALAVALPRIAMTVKMLKGSILTE
;
A
#
# COMPACT_ATOMS: atom_id res chain seq x y z
N LEU A 1 27.66 4.37 -11.12
CA LEU A 1 29.05 4.36 -11.51
C LEU A 1 29.83 4.98 -10.36
N GLY A 2 30.72 4.19 -9.71
CA GLY A 2 31.59 4.73 -8.68
C GLY A 2 32.68 5.63 -9.29
N THR A 3 33.52 6.20 -8.45
CA THR A 3 34.60 7.14 -8.77
C THR A 3 35.68 6.59 -9.72
N GLU A 4 35.56 5.34 -10.21
CA GLU A 4 36.55 4.66 -11.09
C GLU A 4 36.03 4.42 -12.52
N ALA A 5 35.06 5.18 -13.01
CA ALA A 5 34.59 5.04 -14.37
C ALA A 5 35.58 5.67 -15.35
N THR A 6 36.24 4.84 -16.18
CA THR A 6 37.09 5.34 -17.26
C THR A 6 36.21 6.07 -18.32
N PRO A 7 36.79 7.06 -19.04
CA PRO A 7 36.05 7.78 -20.09
C PRO A 7 35.45 6.84 -21.15
N GLU A 8 36.15 5.78 -21.52
CA GLU A 8 35.67 4.79 -22.50
C GLU A 8 34.47 4.04 -22.00
N ARG A 9 34.43 3.65 -20.72
CA ARG A 9 33.31 2.95 -20.10
C ARG A 9 32.07 3.84 -19.95
N LEU A 10 32.31 5.14 -19.75
CA LEU A 10 31.26 6.14 -19.66
C LEU A 10 30.61 6.38 -21.03
N GLU A 11 31.42 6.42 -22.12
CA GLU A 11 30.92 6.57 -23.47
C GLU A 11 30.19 5.31 -23.95
N ALA A 12 30.70 4.12 -23.66
CA ALA A 12 30.01 2.86 -23.92
C ALA A 12 28.63 2.81 -23.25
N LEU A 13 28.55 3.25 -22.02
CA LEU A 13 27.28 3.30 -21.28
C LEU A 13 26.32 4.35 -21.86
N ARG A 14 26.81 5.49 -22.32
CA ARG A 14 25.98 6.50 -23.00
C ARG A 14 25.36 5.95 -24.29
N ILE A 15 26.14 5.19 -25.06
CA ILE A 15 25.65 4.54 -26.27
C ILE A 15 24.63 3.48 -25.94
N GLU A 16 24.90 2.61 -24.95
CA GLU A 16 24.01 1.55 -24.48
C GLU A 16 22.66 2.11 -23.99
N LEU A 17 22.70 3.23 -23.27
CA LEU A 17 21.52 3.93 -22.75
C LEU A 17 20.82 4.83 -23.79
N GLY A 18 21.34 4.92 -25.02
CA GLY A 18 20.83 5.81 -26.05
C GLY A 18 20.86 7.29 -25.67
N LEU A 19 21.79 7.71 -24.78
CA LEU A 19 21.84 9.08 -24.26
C LEU A 19 22.32 10.08 -25.33
N ASN A 20 22.84 9.62 -26.44
CA ASN A 20 23.30 10.45 -27.57
C ASN A 20 22.15 10.88 -28.49
N ASP A 21 20.99 10.23 -28.38
CA ASP A 21 19.79 10.63 -29.14
C ASP A 21 19.13 11.90 -28.55
N PRO A 22 18.48 12.74 -29.36
CA PRO A 22 17.69 13.88 -28.89
C PRO A 22 16.60 13.44 -27.85
N LEU A 23 16.35 14.29 -26.86
CA LEU A 23 15.43 13.98 -25.76
C LEU A 23 14.05 13.52 -26.24
N LEU A 24 13.50 14.20 -27.24
CA LEU A 24 12.16 13.89 -27.78
C LEU A 24 12.12 12.52 -28.47
N VAL A 25 13.19 12.13 -29.15
CA VAL A 25 13.30 10.81 -29.78
C VAL A 25 13.36 9.71 -28.73
N ARG A 26 14.15 9.92 -27.68
CA ARG A 26 14.26 9.00 -26.56
C ARG A 26 12.93 8.83 -25.85
N TYR A 27 12.24 9.94 -25.56
CA TYR A 27 10.93 9.92 -24.93
C TYR A 27 9.88 9.20 -25.79
N GLY A 28 9.86 9.51 -27.10
CA GLY A 28 8.93 8.87 -28.04
C GLY A 28 9.15 7.35 -28.13
N ARG A 29 10.42 6.92 -28.19
CA ARG A 29 10.77 5.49 -28.19
C ARG A 29 10.36 4.82 -26.90
N TRP A 30 10.73 5.39 -25.75
CA TRP A 30 10.33 4.88 -24.44
C TRP A 30 8.81 4.76 -24.29
N LEU A 31 8.07 5.80 -24.69
CA LEU A 31 6.60 5.78 -24.62
C LEU A 31 6.01 4.68 -25.50
N TRP A 32 6.56 4.51 -26.71
CA TRP A 32 6.12 3.47 -27.63
C TRP A 32 6.36 2.06 -27.08
N ASP A 33 7.53 1.84 -26.50
CA ASP A 33 7.89 0.56 -25.88
C ASP A 33 7.03 0.30 -24.64
N ALA A 34 6.80 1.32 -23.81
CA ALA A 34 5.92 1.25 -22.65
C ALA A 34 4.46 0.88 -23.00
N LEU A 35 3.91 1.45 -24.09
CA LEU A 35 2.58 1.11 -24.59
C LEU A 35 2.49 -0.35 -25.09
N ARG A 36 3.60 -0.98 -25.44
CA ARG A 36 3.71 -2.39 -25.81
C ARG A 36 3.99 -3.31 -24.62
N GLY A 37 4.10 -2.76 -23.40
CA GLY A 37 4.38 -3.50 -22.17
C GLY A 37 5.87 -3.65 -21.85
N ASP A 38 6.77 -3.07 -22.67
CA ASP A 38 8.19 -3.00 -22.36
C ASP A 38 8.52 -1.71 -21.62
N LEU A 39 8.70 -1.82 -20.29
CA LEU A 39 9.08 -0.71 -19.42
C LEU A 39 10.61 -0.56 -19.29
N GLY A 40 11.37 -1.33 -20.07
CA GLY A 40 12.82 -1.35 -20.03
C GLY A 40 13.39 -2.15 -18.87
N THR A 41 14.70 -1.98 -18.67
CA THR A 41 15.48 -2.69 -17.65
C THR A 41 15.88 -1.75 -16.52
N SER A 42 15.72 -2.22 -15.28
CA SER A 42 16.16 -1.50 -14.09
C SER A 42 17.67 -1.59 -13.94
N TYR A 43 18.36 -0.45 -14.01
CA TYR A 43 19.81 -0.38 -13.84
C TYR A 43 20.29 -0.78 -12.45
N ARG A 44 19.41 -0.66 -11.44
CA ARG A 44 19.74 -1.02 -10.07
C ARG A 44 19.66 -2.53 -9.82
N TYR A 45 18.71 -3.21 -10.46
CA TYR A 45 18.43 -4.62 -10.20
C TYR A 45 18.85 -5.54 -11.35
N GLY A 46 19.21 -5.01 -12.53
CA GLY A 46 19.57 -5.79 -13.71
C GLY A 46 18.43 -6.67 -14.26
N GLN A 47 17.17 -6.32 -13.93
CA GLN A 47 15.97 -7.08 -14.31
C GLN A 47 14.99 -6.17 -15.04
N SER A 48 14.09 -6.76 -15.84
CA SER A 48 13.03 -5.98 -16.50
C SER A 48 12.12 -5.32 -15.45
N VAL A 49 11.74 -4.07 -15.69
CA VAL A 49 10.85 -3.30 -14.81
C VAL A 49 9.49 -3.99 -14.70
N SER A 50 8.97 -4.54 -15.81
CA SER A 50 7.71 -5.30 -15.84
C SER A 50 7.74 -6.50 -14.89
N SER A 51 8.85 -7.25 -14.85
CA SER A 51 9.04 -8.36 -13.90
C SER A 51 9.04 -7.90 -12.44
N LEU A 52 9.77 -6.81 -12.15
CA LEU A 52 9.82 -6.23 -10.80
C LEU A 52 8.43 -5.76 -10.31
N ILE A 53 7.66 -5.15 -11.20
CA ILE A 53 6.28 -4.74 -10.91
C ILE A 53 5.40 -5.97 -10.67
N ALA A 54 5.45 -6.97 -11.55
CA ALA A 54 4.63 -8.18 -11.43
C ALA A 54 4.87 -8.91 -10.10
N GLN A 55 6.12 -9.00 -9.65
CA GLN A 55 6.48 -9.62 -8.37
C GLN A 55 5.88 -8.88 -7.15
N ARG A 56 5.69 -7.56 -7.24
CA ARG A 56 5.15 -6.72 -6.16
C ARG A 56 3.63 -6.53 -6.24
N LEU A 57 3.05 -6.75 -7.42
CA LEU A 57 1.63 -6.51 -7.67
C LEU A 57 0.73 -7.45 -6.86
N GLY A 58 1.07 -8.73 -6.77
CA GLY A 58 0.30 -9.72 -6.02
C GLY A 58 0.10 -9.34 -4.55
N PRO A 59 1.19 -9.14 -3.77
CA PRO A 59 1.10 -8.65 -2.39
C PRO A 59 0.32 -7.35 -2.24
N THR A 60 0.55 -6.38 -3.13
CA THR A 60 -0.12 -5.08 -3.08
C THR A 60 -1.62 -5.20 -3.31
N LEU A 61 -2.05 -5.95 -4.32
CA LEU A 61 -3.47 -6.18 -4.60
C LEU A 61 -4.15 -6.93 -3.46
N THR A 62 -3.50 -7.95 -2.91
CA THR A 62 -4.04 -8.71 -1.77
C THR A 62 -4.19 -7.82 -0.53
N LEU A 63 -3.18 -7.02 -0.22
CA LEU A 63 -3.24 -6.06 0.88
C LEU A 63 -4.38 -5.05 0.70
N THR A 64 -4.50 -4.50 -0.50
CA THR A 64 -5.55 -3.51 -0.84
C THR A 64 -6.94 -4.13 -0.75
N ALA A 65 -7.14 -5.32 -1.32
CA ALA A 65 -8.42 -6.01 -1.27
C ALA A 65 -8.82 -6.36 0.16
N LEU A 66 -7.88 -6.84 0.97
CA LEU A 66 -8.11 -7.17 2.38
C LEU A 66 -8.44 -5.91 3.21
N ALA A 67 -7.68 -4.83 3.03
CA ALA A 67 -7.95 -3.56 3.69
C ALA A 67 -9.32 -3.00 3.29
N PHE A 68 -9.68 -3.06 2.01
CA PHE A 68 -10.99 -2.62 1.51
C PHE A 68 -12.13 -3.45 2.10
N ALA A 69 -11.98 -4.77 2.16
CA ALA A 69 -12.96 -5.67 2.77
C ALA A 69 -13.14 -5.35 4.27
N LEU A 70 -12.06 -5.12 5.01
CA LEU A 70 -12.11 -4.71 6.41
C LEU A 70 -12.81 -3.36 6.60
N ILE A 71 -12.50 -2.38 5.75
CA ILE A 71 -13.16 -1.06 5.78
C ILE A 71 -14.65 -1.24 5.59
N ALA A 72 -15.10 -1.92 4.54
CA ALA A 72 -16.51 -2.11 4.26
C ALA A 72 -17.23 -2.89 5.39
N ALA A 73 -16.65 -4.03 5.81
CA ALA A 73 -17.24 -4.91 6.82
C ALA A 73 -17.41 -4.24 8.18
N VAL A 74 -16.52 -3.31 8.55
CA VAL A 74 -16.56 -2.67 9.87
C VAL A 74 -17.24 -1.31 9.81
N SER A 75 -16.96 -0.48 8.79
CA SER A 75 -17.49 0.89 8.75
C SER A 75 -18.99 0.93 8.47
N ILE A 76 -19.51 0.03 7.64
CA ILE A 76 -20.95 0.03 7.33
C ILE A 76 -21.79 -0.24 8.57
N PRO A 77 -21.61 -1.35 9.33
CA PRO A 77 -22.37 -1.57 10.54
C PRO A 77 -22.19 -0.47 11.59
N LEU A 78 -20.96 -0.03 11.83
CA LEU A 78 -20.68 1.00 12.83
C LEU A 78 -21.25 2.37 12.44
N GLY A 79 -21.23 2.73 11.16
CA GLY A 79 -21.82 3.97 10.65
C GLY A 79 -23.35 3.98 10.81
N VAL A 80 -24.01 2.88 10.44
CA VAL A 80 -25.46 2.70 10.63
C VAL A 80 -25.83 2.72 12.11
N LEU A 81 -25.09 2.01 12.96
CA LEU A 81 -25.30 2.02 14.41
C LEU A 81 -25.12 3.42 15.01
N SER A 82 -24.09 4.14 14.60
CA SER A 82 -23.83 5.50 15.07
C SER A 82 -24.94 6.47 14.65
N ALA A 83 -25.49 6.32 13.43
CA ALA A 83 -26.64 7.11 12.97
C ALA A 83 -27.93 6.74 13.72
N LYS A 84 -28.22 5.43 13.86
CA LYS A 84 -29.41 4.93 14.56
C LYS A 84 -29.50 5.41 16.02
N TYR A 85 -28.36 5.47 16.71
CA TYR A 85 -28.27 5.89 18.12
C TYR A 85 -27.66 7.30 18.27
N ALA A 86 -27.88 8.17 17.28
CA ALA A 86 -27.32 9.52 17.25
C ALA A 86 -27.61 10.30 18.53
N GLY A 87 -26.61 10.96 19.10
CA GLY A 87 -26.69 11.69 20.37
C GLY A 87 -26.67 10.82 21.62
N GLY A 88 -26.80 9.49 21.50
CA GLY A 88 -26.75 8.53 22.59
C GLY A 88 -25.32 8.24 23.11
N ARG A 89 -25.26 7.38 24.13
CA ARG A 89 -23.95 6.96 24.73
C ARG A 89 -23.08 6.19 23.74
N LEU A 90 -23.68 5.30 22.96
CA LEU A 90 -22.97 4.51 21.93
C LEU A 90 -22.36 5.42 20.87
N ASP A 91 -23.12 6.36 20.36
CA ASP A 91 -22.67 7.31 19.37
C ASP A 91 -21.52 8.18 19.87
N ARG A 92 -21.61 8.67 21.11
CA ARG A 92 -20.52 9.42 21.75
C ARG A 92 -19.26 8.58 21.89
N ALA A 93 -19.38 7.34 22.32
CA ALA A 93 -18.24 6.43 22.45
C ALA A 93 -17.57 6.17 21.09
N LEU A 94 -18.35 5.85 20.05
CA LEU A 94 -17.84 5.65 18.69
C LEU A 94 -17.20 6.92 18.13
N THR A 95 -17.78 8.08 18.41
CA THR A 95 -17.20 9.36 17.96
C THR A 95 -15.83 9.61 18.60
N VAL A 96 -15.68 9.38 19.92
CA VAL A 96 -14.40 9.52 20.62
C VAL A 96 -13.36 8.52 20.09
N ILE A 97 -13.75 7.25 19.95
CA ILE A 97 -12.87 6.20 19.41
C ILE A 97 -12.39 6.59 18.00
N ASN A 98 -13.32 7.00 17.12
CA ASN A 98 -12.98 7.42 15.76
C ASN A 98 -12.01 8.60 15.74
N GLN A 99 -12.19 9.59 16.62
CA GLN A 99 -11.28 10.74 16.72
C GLN A 99 -9.87 10.32 17.15
N VAL A 100 -9.78 9.43 18.15
CA VAL A 100 -8.48 8.89 18.59
C VAL A 100 -7.80 8.11 17.48
N VAL A 101 -8.54 7.21 16.80
CA VAL A 101 -8.00 6.40 15.70
C VAL A 101 -7.53 7.29 14.54
N MET A 102 -8.27 8.34 14.20
CA MET A 102 -7.89 9.27 13.13
C MET A 102 -6.67 10.13 13.48
N ALA A 103 -6.42 10.37 14.75
CA ALA A 103 -5.26 11.14 15.22
C ALA A 103 -3.95 10.32 15.14
N VAL A 104 -4.03 8.99 15.09
CA VAL A 104 -2.85 8.11 15.04
C VAL A 104 -2.42 7.90 13.59
N PRO A 105 -1.16 8.23 13.22
CA PRO A 105 -0.67 7.99 11.87
C PRO A 105 -0.64 6.49 11.53
N PRO A 106 -1.00 6.07 10.29
CA PRO A 106 -1.04 4.65 9.89
C PRO A 106 0.29 3.91 10.07
N PHE A 107 1.42 4.60 9.83
CA PHE A 107 2.75 3.98 10.01
C PHE A 107 3.02 3.64 11.49
N PHE A 108 2.56 4.49 12.43
CA PHE A 108 2.71 4.25 13.85
C PHE A 108 1.86 3.04 14.29
N THR A 109 0.62 2.95 13.81
CA THR A 109 -0.24 1.78 14.03
C THR A 109 0.42 0.51 13.48
N GLY A 110 1.04 0.58 12.31
CA GLY A 110 1.80 -0.53 11.72
C GLY A 110 2.97 -0.98 12.60
N ILE A 111 3.76 -0.05 13.13
CA ILE A 111 4.86 -0.33 14.06
C ILE A 111 4.31 -0.96 15.35
N LEU A 112 3.27 -0.38 15.93
CA LEU A 112 2.66 -0.89 17.15
C LEU A 112 2.11 -2.31 16.98
N PHE A 113 1.45 -2.60 15.86
CA PHE A 113 0.95 -3.93 15.55
C PHE A 113 2.07 -4.93 15.32
N THR A 114 3.13 -4.54 14.62
CA THR A 114 4.31 -5.38 14.44
C THR A 114 4.97 -5.70 15.79
N TYR A 115 5.10 -4.72 16.66
CA TYR A 115 5.64 -4.93 18.00
C TYR A 115 4.73 -5.85 18.82
N LEU A 116 3.45 -5.52 18.95
CA LEU A 116 2.53 -6.23 19.83
C LEU A 116 2.23 -7.64 19.28
N PHE A 117 1.78 -7.74 18.04
CA PHE A 117 1.31 -9.02 17.48
C PHE A 117 2.44 -9.85 16.87
N GLY A 118 3.51 -9.20 16.36
CA GLY A 118 4.66 -9.89 15.82
C GLY A 118 5.68 -10.29 16.87
N LEU A 119 6.17 -9.35 17.68
CA LEU A 119 7.28 -9.58 18.61
C LEU A 119 6.81 -10.06 19.99
N VAL A 120 5.71 -9.53 20.53
CA VAL A 120 5.26 -9.91 21.88
C VAL A 120 4.36 -11.16 21.84
N LEU A 121 3.36 -11.17 20.96
CA LEU A 121 2.38 -12.25 20.87
C LEU A 121 2.76 -13.34 19.87
N HIS A 122 3.78 -13.13 19.05
CA HIS A 122 4.31 -14.10 18.05
C HIS A 122 3.24 -14.63 17.08
N LEU A 123 2.24 -13.80 16.72
CA LEU A 123 1.12 -14.20 15.86
C LEU A 123 1.50 -14.19 14.37
N PHE A 124 2.54 -13.46 14.00
CA PHE A 124 3.10 -13.46 12.65
C PHE A 124 4.60 -13.10 12.67
N ILE A 125 5.31 -13.47 11.61
CA ILE A 125 6.74 -13.16 11.47
C ILE A 125 6.86 -11.86 10.67
N ALA A 126 7.36 -10.80 11.30
CA ALA A 126 7.60 -9.54 10.63
C ALA A 126 8.85 -9.61 9.72
N GLY A 127 8.73 -9.12 8.51
CA GLY A 127 9.87 -8.89 7.60
C GLY A 127 10.09 -9.94 6.51
N ALA A 128 9.73 -11.19 6.70
CA ALA A 128 9.84 -12.23 5.66
C ALA A 128 8.48 -12.49 5.02
N PHE A 129 8.41 -12.36 3.69
CA PHE A 129 7.20 -12.72 2.97
C PHE A 129 7.09 -14.25 2.90
N PRO A 130 6.01 -14.89 3.38
CA PRO A 130 5.94 -16.34 3.43
C PRO A 130 5.90 -16.93 2.02
N ALA A 131 6.73 -17.93 1.77
CA ALA A 131 6.59 -18.80 0.63
C ALA A 131 5.36 -19.68 0.86
N GLY A 132 4.32 -19.55 0.04
CA GLY A 132 3.11 -20.35 0.21
C GLY A 132 1.94 -19.83 -0.62
N GLY A 133 0.81 -20.54 -0.55
CA GLY A 133 -0.41 -20.18 -1.27
C GLY A 133 -1.15 -18.97 -0.67
N VAL A 134 -2.25 -18.57 -1.31
CA VAL A 134 -3.07 -17.38 -0.98
C VAL A 134 -3.44 -17.29 0.51
N GLY A 135 -3.71 -18.42 1.17
CA GLY A 135 -4.05 -18.44 2.61
C GLY A 135 -2.93 -17.94 3.51
N HIS A 136 -1.68 -18.25 3.21
CA HIS A 136 -0.53 -17.74 3.96
C HIS A 136 -0.35 -16.23 3.76
N TYR A 137 -0.62 -15.74 2.55
CA TYR A 137 -0.61 -14.31 2.26
C TYR A 137 -1.66 -13.53 3.07
N ILE A 138 -2.87 -14.06 3.16
CA ILE A 138 -3.96 -13.41 3.91
C ILE A 138 -3.59 -13.31 5.40
N GLY A 139 -3.12 -14.38 6.01
CA GLY A 139 -2.70 -14.38 7.41
C GLY A 139 -1.57 -13.39 7.70
N TYR A 140 -0.56 -13.38 6.83
CA TYR A 140 0.57 -12.46 6.95
C TYR A 140 0.18 -10.98 6.76
N LEU A 141 -0.70 -10.70 5.79
CA LEU A 141 -1.11 -9.33 5.46
C LEU A 141 -2.25 -8.79 6.32
N PHE A 142 -2.86 -9.62 7.19
CA PHE A 142 -4.00 -9.22 7.99
C PHE A 142 -3.70 -8.01 8.90
N PHE A 143 -2.63 -8.06 9.70
CA PHE A 143 -2.26 -6.95 10.58
C PHE A 143 -1.79 -5.70 9.83
N PRO A 144 -0.97 -5.78 8.78
CA PRO A 144 -0.72 -4.66 7.89
C PRO A 144 -1.98 -4.06 7.26
N ALA A 145 -2.91 -4.91 6.79
CA ALA A 145 -4.19 -4.46 6.25
C ALA A 145 -5.04 -3.74 7.29
N LEU A 146 -5.10 -4.27 8.50
CA LEU A 146 -5.81 -3.65 9.62
C LEU A 146 -5.21 -2.30 10.00
N ALA A 147 -3.88 -2.19 10.03
CA ALA A 147 -3.20 -0.91 10.32
C ALA A 147 -3.55 0.18 9.30
N VAL A 148 -3.62 -0.17 8.01
CA VAL A 148 -4.03 0.75 6.94
C VAL A 148 -5.53 1.02 6.98
N ALA A 149 -6.36 0.02 7.33
CA ALA A 149 -7.81 0.12 7.33
C ALA A 149 -8.35 0.98 8.50
N LEU A 150 -7.76 0.93 9.69
CA LEU A 150 -8.28 1.57 10.89
C LEU A 150 -8.61 3.06 10.72
N PRO A 151 -7.71 3.94 10.23
CA PRO A 151 -8.04 5.35 10.05
C PRO A 151 -9.13 5.56 8.99
N ARG A 152 -9.16 4.70 7.97
CA ARG A 152 -10.16 4.74 6.91
C ARG A 152 -11.53 4.28 7.41
N ILE A 153 -11.59 3.26 8.26
CA ILE A 153 -12.81 2.84 8.95
C ILE A 153 -13.38 4.02 9.74
N ALA A 154 -12.58 4.66 10.59
CA ALA A 154 -13.02 5.77 11.41
C ALA A 154 -13.56 6.94 10.58
N MET A 155 -12.88 7.29 9.50
CA MET A 155 -13.32 8.33 8.56
C MET A 155 -14.63 7.94 7.86
N THR A 156 -14.74 6.69 7.37
CA THR A 156 -15.92 6.21 6.65
C THR A 156 -17.14 6.13 7.58
N VAL A 157 -16.98 5.68 8.82
CA VAL A 157 -18.04 5.68 9.86
C VAL A 157 -18.59 7.09 10.06
N LYS A 158 -17.71 8.08 10.20
CA LYS A 158 -18.11 9.49 10.35
C LYS A 158 -18.88 10.03 9.15
N MET A 159 -18.37 9.74 7.95
CA MET A 159 -19.02 10.19 6.68
C MET A 159 -20.39 9.52 6.51
N LEU A 160 -20.45 8.19 6.70
CA LEU A 160 -21.68 7.43 6.55
C LEU A 160 -22.76 7.88 7.54
N LYS A 161 -22.40 8.09 8.81
CA LYS A 161 -23.29 8.68 9.80
C LYS A 161 -23.84 10.04 9.34
N GLY A 162 -22.95 10.93 8.86
CA GLY A 162 -23.35 12.25 8.38
C GLY A 162 -24.36 12.15 7.23
N SER A 163 -24.09 11.31 6.24
CA SER A 163 -24.99 11.10 5.10
C SER A 163 -26.36 10.56 5.51
N ILE A 164 -26.42 9.59 6.42
CA ILE A 164 -27.70 9.01 6.89
C ILE A 164 -28.53 10.02 7.68
N LEU A 165 -27.90 10.94 8.40
CA LEU A 165 -28.63 11.92 9.22
C LEU A 165 -29.10 13.16 8.44
N THR A 166 -28.62 13.34 7.21
CA THR A 166 -29.00 14.47 6.34
C THR A 166 -30.11 14.13 5.35
N GLU A 167 -30.48 12.88 5.19
CA GLU A 167 -31.65 12.40 4.44
C GLU A 167 -32.88 12.22 5.35
#